data_12fe2fcc7107bb67a86b912883f92574
#
_entry.id   12fe2fcc7107bb67a86b912883f92574
#
_cell.length_a   1.000
_cell.length_b   1.000
_cell.length_c   1.000
_cell.angle_alpha   90.00
_cell.angle_beta   90.00
_cell.angle_gamma   90.00
#
_symmetry.space_group_name_H-M   'P 1'
#
loop_
_entity.id
_entity.type
_entity.pdbx_description
1 polymer ?
#
loop_
_entity_poly.entity_id
_entity_poly.type
_entity_poly.pdbx_seq_one_letter_code
_entity_poly.pdbx_strand_id
1 'polypeptide(L)'
;TEIGDSEPSGNVPSFTELPNHPLLVQVGSQNVMEQMRPDLAEKGVIFTDFASAMEEIPEVVEAYFGKAVSYKEDRLAASNVASFNSGAVLYIPDNVEIDVPVEAKFYQDSESDLPFNKHILIIAGRNSKLDYLERLESIGDGNVKVTGNLSIEVIALEGAQVKFAAIDRLGEHV
;
A
#
# COMPACT_ATOMS: atom_id res chain seq x y z
N THR A 1 17.81 5.44 -14.52
CA THR A 1 18.14 4.14 -13.90
C THR A 1 16.92 3.30 -14.15
N GLU A 2 17.02 2.32 -15.07
CA GLU A 2 15.95 1.37 -15.37
C GLU A 2 15.66 0.59 -14.09
N ILE A 3 14.43 0.67 -13.60
CA ILE A 3 13.89 -0.23 -12.59
C ILE A 3 13.73 -1.55 -13.34
N GLY A 4 14.56 -2.53 -12.99
CA GLY A 4 14.51 -3.84 -13.65
C GLY A 4 13.17 -4.51 -13.37
N ASP A 5 12.40 -4.77 -14.42
CA ASP A 5 11.26 -5.70 -14.41
C ASP A 5 11.79 -7.13 -14.18
N SER A 6 12.08 -7.48 -12.94
CA SER A 6 12.27 -8.89 -12.59
C SER A 6 10.87 -9.49 -12.43
N GLU A 7 10.52 -10.46 -13.27
CA GLU A 7 9.29 -11.25 -13.07
C GLU A 7 9.28 -11.80 -11.63
N PRO A 8 8.13 -11.80 -10.94
CA PRO A 8 8.05 -12.35 -9.60
C PRO A 8 8.48 -13.82 -9.64
N SER A 9 9.25 -14.24 -8.65
CA SER A 9 9.58 -15.66 -8.47
C SER A 9 8.28 -16.47 -8.46
N GLY A 10 8.27 -17.71 -8.96
CA GLY A 10 7.07 -18.53 -9.23
C GLY A 10 6.13 -18.81 -8.05
N ASN A 11 6.28 -18.12 -6.92
CA ASN A 11 5.53 -18.28 -5.67
C ASN A 11 4.41 -17.24 -5.48
N VAL A 12 3.92 -16.60 -6.55
CA VAL A 12 2.78 -15.68 -6.42
C VAL A 12 1.56 -16.44 -5.88
N PRO A 13 0.96 -16.01 -4.76
CA PRO A 13 -0.22 -16.66 -4.22
C PRO A 13 -1.35 -16.71 -5.25
N SER A 14 -1.90 -17.89 -5.50
CA SER A 14 -3.06 -18.03 -6.38
C SER A 14 -4.34 -17.68 -5.61
N PHE A 15 -5.10 -16.74 -6.15
CA PHE A 15 -6.41 -16.37 -5.60
C PHE A 15 -7.49 -17.12 -6.39
N THR A 16 -8.07 -18.18 -5.79
CA THR A 16 -9.11 -18.99 -6.42
C THR A 16 -10.48 -18.30 -6.41
N GLU A 17 -10.70 -17.39 -5.46
CA GLU A 17 -11.91 -16.57 -5.37
C GLU A 17 -11.52 -15.13 -5.02
N LEU A 18 -12.09 -14.18 -5.76
CA LEU A 18 -11.90 -12.76 -5.46
C LEU A 18 -12.82 -12.35 -4.31
N PRO A 19 -12.30 -11.65 -3.29
CA PRO A 19 -13.13 -11.18 -2.19
C PRO A 19 -14.10 -10.10 -2.66
N ASN A 20 -15.21 -9.93 -1.98
CA ASN A 20 -16.17 -8.87 -2.28
C ASN A 20 -15.82 -7.55 -1.56
N HIS A 21 -14.53 -7.19 -1.55
CA HIS A 21 -14.03 -5.94 -0.98
C HIS A 21 -12.83 -5.42 -1.80
N PRO A 22 -12.48 -4.13 -1.69
CA PRO A 22 -11.29 -3.60 -2.35
C PRO A 22 -10.03 -4.32 -1.88
N LEU A 23 -9.23 -4.81 -2.82
CA LEU A 23 -8.00 -5.56 -2.56
C LEU A 23 -6.88 -5.09 -3.48
N LEU A 24 -5.72 -4.80 -2.91
CA LEU A 24 -4.45 -4.60 -3.61
C LEU A 24 -3.46 -5.67 -3.16
N VAL A 25 -2.80 -6.33 -4.12
CA VAL A 25 -1.77 -7.32 -3.84
C VAL A 25 -0.50 -6.96 -4.59
N GLN A 26 0.61 -6.87 -3.85
CA GLN A 26 1.93 -6.65 -4.42
C GLN A 26 2.89 -7.77 -4.00
N VAL A 27 3.77 -8.17 -4.91
CA VAL A 27 4.92 -9.03 -4.63
C VAL A 27 6.18 -8.24 -4.96
N GLY A 28 7.01 -7.99 -3.95
CA GLY A 28 8.10 -7.03 -4.10
C GLY A 28 7.59 -5.65 -4.50
N SER A 29 7.98 -5.17 -5.68
CA SER A 29 7.54 -3.90 -6.26
C SER A 29 6.41 -4.03 -7.28
N GLN A 30 5.95 -5.24 -7.56
CA GLN A 30 4.99 -5.49 -8.64
C GLN A 30 3.56 -5.61 -8.13
N ASN A 31 2.62 -4.90 -8.78
CA ASN A 31 1.19 -5.15 -8.63
C ASN A 31 0.82 -6.47 -9.33
N VAL A 32 0.34 -7.43 -8.54
CA VAL A 32 -0.12 -8.73 -9.07
C VAL A 32 -1.63 -8.84 -9.10
N MET A 33 -2.32 -8.01 -8.32
CA MET A 33 -3.78 -7.94 -8.31
C MET A 33 -4.25 -6.59 -7.77
N GLU A 34 -5.25 -6.05 -8.45
CA GLU A 34 -6.01 -4.88 -7.99
C GLU A 34 -7.49 -5.15 -8.22
N GLN A 35 -8.29 -4.98 -7.19
CA GLN A 35 -9.73 -5.14 -7.26
C GLN A 35 -10.42 -4.00 -6.54
N MET A 36 -11.34 -3.36 -7.24
CA MET A 36 -12.23 -2.33 -6.70
C MET A 36 -13.69 -2.73 -6.88
N ARG A 37 -14.52 -2.44 -5.90
CA ARG A 37 -15.98 -2.58 -6.02
C ARG A 37 -16.53 -1.45 -6.90
N PRO A 38 -17.37 -1.75 -7.90
CA PRO A 38 -17.92 -0.73 -8.80
C PRO A 38 -18.65 0.41 -8.07
N ASP A 39 -19.42 0.08 -7.03
CA ASP A 39 -20.17 1.07 -6.25
C ASP A 39 -19.28 2.03 -5.45
N LEU A 40 -18.07 1.62 -5.10
CA LEU A 40 -17.08 2.47 -4.44
C LEU A 40 -16.31 3.32 -5.47
N ALA A 41 -15.98 2.74 -6.62
CA ALA A 41 -15.37 3.48 -7.73
C ALA A 41 -16.32 4.60 -8.24
N GLU A 42 -17.61 4.34 -8.36
CA GLU A 42 -18.62 5.34 -8.72
C GLU A 42 -18.73 6.49 -7.71
N LYS A 43 -18.39 6.23 -6.44
CA LYS A 43 -18.30 7.26 -5.39
C LYS A 43 -16.97 8.02 -5.40
N GLY A 44 -16.04 7.67 -6.30
CA GLY A 44 -14.73 8.29 -6.41
C GLY A 44 -13.68 7.76 -5.43
N VAL A 45 -13.90 6.58 -4.83
CA VAL A 45 -12.87 5.90 -4.03
C VAL A 45 -11.78 5.39 -4.96
N ILE A 46 -10.52 5.68 -4.63
CA ILE A 46 -9.34 5.20 -5.37
C ILE A 46 -8.47 4.41 -4.42
N PHE A 47 -8.10 3.21 -4.83
CA PHE A 47 -7.18 2.34 -4.11
C PHE A 47 -6.27 1.63 -5.10
N THR A 48 -5.03 2.08 -5.19
CA THR A 48 -4.08 1.64 -6.21
C THR A 48 -2.64 1.84 -5.71
N ASP A 49 -1.64 1.49 -6.52
CA ASP A 49 -0.24 1.80 -6.22
C ASP A 49 0.11 3.29 -6.44
N PHE A 50 1.32 3.68 -5.99
CA PHE A 50 1.76 5.07 -6.13
C PHE A 50 1.94 5.54 -7.56
N ALA A 51 2.39 4.68 -8.48
CA ALA A 51 2.61 5.08 -9.88
C ALA A 51 1.26 5.39 -10.54
N SER A 52 0.29 4.51 -10.38
CA SER A 52 -1.07 4.70 -10.86
C SER A 52 -1.76 5.90 -10.21
N ALA A 53 -1.60 6.08 -8.90
CA ALA A 53 -2.17 7.25 -8.20
C ALA A 53 -1.57 8.58 -8.69
N MET A 54 -0.29 8.62 -9.03
CA MET A 54 0.36 9.80 -9.61
C MET A 54 -0.15 10.13 -11.02
N GLU A 55 -0.68 9.16 -11.75
CA GLU A 55 -1.33 9.38 -13.04
C GLU A 55 -2.80 9.78 -12.90
N GLU A 56 -3.53 9.14 -11.98
CA GLU A 56 -4.98 9.32 -11.82
C GLU A 56 -5.37 10.54 -10.97
N ILE A 57 -4.63 10.78 -9.86
CA ILE A 57 -4.94 11.83 -8.88
C ILE A 57 -3.68 12.57 -8.41
N PRO A 58 -2.83 13.08 -9.31
CA PRO A 58 -1.56 13.71 -8.93
C PRO A 58 -1.71 14.86 -7.93
N GLU A 59 -2.75 15.68 -8.08
CA GLU A 59 -3.01 16.81 -7.19
C GLU A 59 -3.34 16.39 -5.76
N VAL A 60 -3.98 15.23 -5.57
CA VAL A 60 -4.28 14.68 -4.24
C VAL A 60 -3.00 14.13 -3.61
N VAL A 61 -2.22 13.35 -4.35
CA VAL A 61 -0.95 12.81 -3.86
C VAL A 61 -0.01 13.96 -3.46
N GLU A 62 0.18 14.97 -4.32
CA GLU A 62 1.03 16.13 -4.03
C GLU A 62 0.56 16.94 -2.80
N ALA A 63 -0.76 17.04 -2.60
CA ALA A 63 -1.32 17.76 -1.47
C ALA A 63 -1.05 17.08 -0.12
N TYR A 64 -0.99 15.75 -0.08
CA TYR A 64 -0.98 15.01 1.17
C TYR A 64 0.29 14.19 1.43
N PHE A 65 1.01 13.75 0.41
CA PHE A 65 2.25 12.98 0.57
C PHE A 65 3.31 13.74 1.39
N GLY A 66 3.88 13.08 2.39
CA GLY A 66 4.90 13.67 3.27
C GLY A 66 4.35 14.71 4.27
N LYS A 67 3.03 14.75 4.47
CA LYS A 67 2.42 15.70 5.44
C LYS A 67 2.32 15.14 6.85
N ALA A 68 2.08 13.83 6.97
CA ALA A 68 2.04 13.17 8.27
C ALA A 68 3.42 12.66 8.69
N VAL A 69 4.21 12.13 7.73
CA VAL A 69 5.58 11.69 7.94
C VAL A 69 6.50 12.48 7.03
N SER A 70 7.09 13.55 7.56
CA SER A 70 7.99 14.40 6.78
C SER A 70 9.36 13.73 6.57
N TYR A 71 9.88 13.74 5.34
CA TYR A 71 11.25 13.30 5.04
C TYR A 71 12.33 14.07 5.82
N LYS A 72 11.99 15.21 6.42
CA LYS A 72 12.87 16.03 7.27
C LYS A 72 12.88 15.62 8.73
N GLU A 73 12.02 14.68 9.12
CA GLU A 73 11.86 14.26 10.51
C GLU A 73 13.09 13.50 10.99
N ASP A 74 13.49 12.49 10.24
CA ASP A 74 14.69 11.72 10.52
C ASP A 74 15.26 11.04 9.25
N ARG A 75 16.37 10.31 9.47
CA ARG A 75 17.07 9.61 8.38
C ARG A 75 16.25 8.45 7.80
N LEU A 76 15.41 7.77 8.60
CA LEU A 76 14.61 6.64 8.12
C LEU A 76 13.45 7.13 7.26
N ALA A 77 12.79 8.22 7.66
CA ALA A 77 11.76 8.87 6.86
C ALA A 77 12.33 9.37 5.52
N ALA A 78 13.51 10.03 5.55
CA ALA A 78 14.17 10.47 4.33
C ALA A 78 14.56 9.30 3.42
N SER A 79 15.07 8.20 3.99
CA SER A 79 15.42 6.99 3.25
C SER A 79 14.19 6.34 2.62
N ASN A 80 13.07 6.25 3.34
CA ASN A 80 11.83 5.69 2.82
C ASN A 80 11.37 6.48 1.58
N VAL A 81 11.20 7.79 1.70
CA VAL A 81 10.76 8.64 0.57
C VAL A 81 11.69 8.56 -0.64
N ALA A 82 13.00 8.40 -0.40
CA ALA A 82 13.97 8.30 -1.49
C ALA A 82 14.01 6.93 -2.20
N SER A 83 13.51 5.87 -1.55
CA SER A 83 13.76 4.51 -2.01
C SER A 83 12.60 3.54 -1.85
N PHE A 84 11.39 4.00 -1.49
CA PHE A 84 10.25 3.08 -1.47
C PHE A 84 10.01 2.54 -2.89
N ASN A 85 9.75 1.25 -2.97
CA ASN A 85 9.59 0.51 -4.23
C ASN A 85 8.27 -0.27 -4.26
N SER A 86 7.48 -0.16 -3.21
CA SER A 86 6.13 -0.71 -3.13
C SER A 86 5.26 0.19 -2.26
N GLY A 87 3.96 -0.02 -2.29
CA GLY A 87 3.03 0.71 -1.45
C GLY A 87 1.69 0.97 -2.11
N ALA A 88 0.84 1.70 -1.42
CA ALA A 88 -0.51 1.97 -1.86
C ALA A 88 -0.95 3.39 -1.53
N VAL A 89 -1.82 3.92 -2.37
CA VAL A 89 -2.58 5.13 -2.12
C VAL A 89 -4.06 4.76 -2.01
N LEU A 90 -4.68 5.12 -0.89
CA LEU A 90 -6.11 4.98 -0.67
C LEU A 90 -6.71 6.37 -0.46
N TYR A 91 -7.56 6.78 -1.38
CA TYR A 91 -8.29 8.04 -1.31
C TYR A 91 -9.79 7.78 -1.16
N ILE A 92 -10.37 8.34 -0.10
CA ILE A 92 -11.79 8.29 0.19
C ILE A 92 -12.34 9.72 0.11
N PRO A 93 -13.28 10.03 -0.80
CA PRO A 93 -13.92 11.35 -0.89
C PRO A 93 -14.73 11.72 0.37
N ASP A 94 -15.05 13.01 0.48
CA ASP A 94 -15.89 13.53 1.56
C ASP A 94 -17.25 12.82 1.60
N ASN A 95 -17.74 12.49 2.81
CA ASN A 95 -19.04 11.87 3.09
C ASN A 95 -19.21 10.45 2.51
N VAL A 96 -18.11 9.75 2.19
CA VAL A 96 -18.15 8.36 1.74
C VAL A 96 -17.88 7.43 2.92
N GLU A 97 -18.81 6.51 3.17
CA GLU A 97 -18.64 5.42 4.11
C GLU A 97 -18.42 4.11 3.35
N ILE A 98 -17.37 3.36 3.74
CA ILE A 98 -17.08 2.02 3.22
C ILE A 98 -17.48 1.02 4.28
N ASP A 99 -18.37 0.10 3.93
CA ASP A 99 -19.00 -0.89 4.81
C ASP A 99 -18.26 -2.23 4.88
N VAL A 100 -17.21 -2.37 4.09
CA VAL A 100 -16.34 -3.56 4.03
C VAL A 100 -14.90 -3.14 4.30
N PRO A 101 -14.01 -4.04 4.75
CA PRO A 101 -12.60 -3.69 4.87
C PRO A 101 -11.98 -3.38 3.50
N VAL A 102 -11.03 -2.46 3.47
CA VAL A 102 -10.12 -2.25 2.34
C VAL A 102 -8.83 -2.99 2.69
N GLU A 103 -8.43 -3.97 1.89
CA GLU A 103 -7.31 -4.85 2.22
C GLU A 103 -6.12 -4.65 1.28
N ALA A 104 -4.92 -4.50 1.85
CA ALA A 104 -3.66 -4.54 1.11
C ALA A 104 -2.84 -5.75 1.57
N LYS A 105 -2.27 -6.49 0.61
CA LYS A 105 -1.36 -7.60 0.86
C LYS A 105 -0.02 -7.31 0.18
N PHE A 106 1.02 -7.28 0.98
CA PHE A 106 2.37 -7.05 0.51
C PHE A 106 3.24 -8.27 0.83
N TYR A 107 3.71 -8.90 -0.21
CA TYR A 107 4.58 -10.07 -0.12
C TYR A 107 6.04 -9.67 -0.38
N GLN A 108 6.89 -9.96 0.59
CA GLN A 108 8.33 -9.91 0.40
C GLN A 108 8.79 -11.26 -0.17
N ASP A 109 9.45 -11.22 -1.31
CA ASP A 109 10.02 -12.40 -1.94
C ASP A 109 11.35 -12.76 -1.27
N SER A 110 11.40 -13.90 -0.59
CA SER A 110 12.58 -14.36 0.15
C SER A 110 13.77 -14.78 -0.73
N GLU A 111 13.58 -14.85 -2.05
CA GLU A 111 14.62 -15.12 -3.04
C GLU A 111 15.18 -13.83 -3.66
N SER A 112 14.50 -12.69 -3.45
CA SER A 112 14.91 -11.38 -3.96
C SER A 112 15.89 -10.68 -3.01
N ASP A 113 16.92 -10.03 -3.55
CA ASP A 113 17.85 -9.17 -2.82
C ASP A 113 17.40 -7.68 -2.81
N LEU A 114 16.25 -7.38 -3.38
CA LEU A 114 15.70 -6.03 -3.39
C LEU A 114 15.20 -5.63 -2.00
N PRO A 115 15.46 -4.41 -1.54
CA PRO A 115 14.91 -3.90 -0.28
C PRO A 115 13.38 -3.94 -0.29
N PHE A 116 12.79 -4.26 0.86
CA PHE A 116 11.35 -4.22 1.07
C PHE A 116 10.94 -2.86 1.67
N ASN A 117 11.02 -1.83 0.85
CA ASN A 117 10.70 -0.46 1.25
C ASN A 117 9.30 -0.09 0.78
N LYS A 118 8.43 0.19 1.73
CA LYS A 118 7.01 0.43 1.46
C LYS A 118 6.55 1.78 1.99
N HIS A 119 5.69 2.43 1.22
CA HIS A 119 4.99 3.63 1.64
C HIS A 119 3.48 3.49 1.43
N ILE A 120 2.71 3.75 2.48
CA ILE A 120 1.24 3.75 2.42
C ILE A 120 0.76 5.17 2.67
N LEU A 121 -0.14 5.64 1.82
CA LEU A 121 -0.81 6.93 1.97
C LEU A 121 -2.33 6.71 1.98
N ILE A 122 -2.96 6.96 3.13
CA ILE A 122 -4.41 6.88 3.30
C ILE A 122 -4.94 8.29 3.52
N ILE A 123 -5.85 8.74 2.64
CA ILE A 123 -6.51 10.03 2.73
C ILE A 123 -8.00 9.78 2.92
N ALA A 124 -8.51 10.09 4.09
CA ALA A 124 -9.91 9.98 4.44
C ALA A 124 -10.56 11.37 4.43
N GLY A 125 -11.41 11.62 3.44
CA GLY A 125 -12.15 12.86 3.28
C GLY A 125 -13.05 13.19 4.48
N ARG A 126 -13.61 14.41 4.52
CA ARG A 126 -14.46 14.85 5.65
C ARG A 126 -15.66 13.93 5.83
N ASN A 127 -15.94 13.58 7.08
CA ASN A 127 -17.05 12.70 7.47
C ASN A 127 -17.04 11.34 6.76
N SER A 128 -15.88 10.89 6.25
CA SER A 128 -15.72 9.55 5.66
C SER A 128 -15.51 8.50 6.75
N LYS A 129 -15.73 7.23 6.38
CA LYS A 129 -15.51 6.11 7.29
C LYS A 129 -14.95 4.91 6.55
N LEU A 130 -13.89 4.31 7.09
CA LEU A 130 -13.26 3.11 6.53
C LEU A 130 -12.58 2.26 7.60
N ASP A 131 -12.48 0.98 7.31
CA ASP A 131 -11.63 0.01 8.01
C ASP A 131 -10.56 -0.46 7.01
N TYR A 132 -9.27 -0.26 7.32
CA TYR A 132 -8.13 -0.69 6.48
C TYR A 132 -7.39 -1.83 7.15
N LEU A 133 -7.11 -2.87 6.39
CA LEU A 133 -6.33 -4.03 6.82
C LEU A 133 -5.11 -4.21 5.94
N GLU A 134 -3.95 -4.25 6.57
CA GLU A 134 -2.68 -4.54 5.90
C GLU A 134 -2.14 -5.90 6.30
N ARG A 135 -1.62 -6.65 5.34
CA ARG A 135 -0.86 -7.88 5.59
C ARG A 135 0.51 -7.79 4.95
N LEU A 136 1.51 -8.08 5.76
CA LEU A 136 2.90 -8.19 5.38
C LEU A 136 3.33 -9.63 5.57
N GLU A 137 3.76 -10.29 4.51
CA GLU A 137 4.15 -11.69 4.57
C GLU A 137 5.41 -11.93 3.72
N SER A 138 6.31 -12.81 4.16
CA SER A 138 7.37 -13.33 3.29
C SER A 138 6.87 -14.57 2.56
N ILE A 139 7.25 -14.71 1.29
CA ILE A 139 6.94 -15.88 0.45
C ILE A 139 8.23 -16.46 -0.14
N GLY A 140 8.16 -17.74 -0.55
CA GLY A 140 9.32 -18.49 -1.04
C GLY A 140 10.14 -19.13 0.08
N ASP A 141 11.08 -19.98 -0.33
CA ASP A 141 11.94 -20.77 0.58
C ASP A 141 13.36 -20.17 0.72
N GLY A 142 13.58 -18.99 0.12
CA GLY A 142 14.86 -18.28 0.18
C GLY A 142 15.16 -17.72 1.57
N ASN A 143 16.44 -17.34 1.77
CA ASN A 143 16.92 -16.71 3.01
C ASN A 143 17.79 -15.49 2.70
N VAL A 144 17.52 -14.80 1.61
CA VAL A 144 18.24 -13.59 1.25
C VAL A 144 17.91 -12.50 2.25
N LYS A 145 18.93 -11.97 2.93
CA LYS A 145 18.73 -10.90 3.91
C LYS A 145 18.50 -9.57 3.20
N VAL A 146 17.39 -8.95 3.51
CA VAL A 146 17.03 -7.64 2.97
C VAL A 146 16.74 -6.65 4.09
N THR A 147 16.68 -5.38 3.75
CA THR A 147 16.26 -4.32 4.67
C THR A 147 14.81 -3.95 4.40
N GLY A 148 13.98 -3.91 5.43
CA GLY A 148 12.64 -3.36 5.38
C GLY A 148 12.60 -1.92 5.92
N ASN A 149 11.97 -1.00 5.19
CA ASN A 149 11.65 0.34 5.67
C ASN A 149 10.21 0.68 5.31
N LEU A 150 9.36 0.70 6.30
CA LEU A 150 7.91 0.82 6.16
C LEU A 150 7.46 2.18 6.69
N SER A 151 6.76 2.96 5.87
CA SER A 151 6.15 4.23 6.25
C SER A 151 4.65 4.21 5.96
N ILE A 152 3.88 4.72 6.90
CA ILE A 152 2.42 4.79 6.79
C ILE A 152 1.97 6.19 7.17
N GLU A 153 1.31 6.85 6.24
CA GLU A 153 0.68 8.13 6.44
C GLU A 153 -0.84 7.97 6.42
N VAL A 154 -1.51 8.39 7.48
CA VAL A 154 -2.97 8.42 7.57
C VAL A 154 -3.42 9.86 7.78
N ILE A 155 -4.07 10.44 6.79
CA ILE A 155 -4.63 11.78 6.82
C ILE A 155 -6.14 11.66 7.00
N ALA A 156 -6.62 11.87 8.21
CA ALA A 156 -8.04 11.88 8.51
C ALA A 156 -8.52 13.34 8.59
N LEU A 157 -9.36 13.75 7.62
CA LEU A 157 -9.93 15.09 7.61
C LEU A 157 -11.07 15.20 8.64
N GLU A 158 -11.62 16.39 8.80
CA GLU A 158 -12.65 16.69 9.82
C GLU A 158 -13.80 15.67 9.80
N GLY A 159 -14.09 15.05 10.95
CA GLY A 159 -15.14 14.05 11.11
C GLY A 159 -14.85 12.67 10.51
N ALA A 160 -13.70 12.47 9.86
CA ALA A 160 -13.33 11.17 9.31
C ALA A 160 -13.09 10.12 10.42
N GLN A 161 -13.44 8.88 10.14
CA GLN A 161 -13.24 7.73 11.03
C GLN A 161 -12.45 6.66 10.30
N VAL A 162 -11.23 6.41 10.75
CA VAL A 162 -10.32 5.41 10.19
C VAL A 162 -9.98 4.37 11.24
N LYS A 163 -10.22 3.09 10.94
CA LYS A 163 -9.61 1.99 11.68
C LYS A 163 -8.52 1.39 10.84
N PHE A 164 -7.33 1.29 11.41
CA PHE A 164 -6.17 0.69 10.78
C PHE A 164 -5.75 -0.55 11.55
N ALA A 165 -5.53 -1.65 10.83
CA ALA A 165 -4.96 -2.87 11.37
C ALA A 165 -3.85 -3.39 10.45
N ALA A 166 -2.75 -3.86 11.04
CA ALA A 166 -1.66 -4.51 10.32
C ALA A 166 -1.38 -5.90 10.92
N ILE A 167 -1.13 -6.85 10.05
CA ILE A 167 -0.67 -8.20 10.38
C ILE A 167 0.70 -8.38 9.74
N ASP A 168 1.70 -8.55 10.57
CA ASP A 168 3.08 -8.76 10.15
C ASP A 168 3.47 -10.24 10.35
N ARG A 169 3.89 -10.89 9.26
CA ARG A 169 4.39 -12.26 9.19
C ARG A 169 5.64 -12.33 8.29
N LEU A 170 6.46 -11.29 8.36
CA LEU A 170 7.73 -11.28 7.65
C LEU A 170 8.68 -12.34 8.25
N GLY A 171 9.51 -12.91 7.38
CA GLY A 171 10.52 -13.88 7.79
C GLY A 171 11.67 -13.23 8.58
N GLU A 172 12.49 -14.06 9.25
CA GLU A 172 13.61 -13.59 10.07
C GLU A 172 14.75 -12.93 9.27
N HIS A 173 14.66 -12.94 7.94
CA HIS A 173 15.65 -12.37 7.02
C HIS A 173 15.31 -10.94 6.56
N VAL A 174 14.19 -10.37 7.01
CA VAL A 174 13.75 -8.99 6.70
C VAL A 174 14.05 -8.04 7.85
#